data_1e3fddb9409e8cb168902bb7f245b9b5
#
_entry.id   1e3fddb9409e8cb168902bb7f245b9b5
#
_cell.length_a   1.000
_cell.length_b   1.000
_cell.length_c   1.000
_cell.angle_alpha   90.00
_cell.angle_beta   90.00
_cell.angle_gamma   90.00
#
_symmetry.space_group_name_H-M   'P 1'
#
loop_
_entity.id
_entity.type
_entity.pdbx_description
1 polymer ?
#
loop_
_entity_poly.entity_id
_entity_poly.type
_entity_poly.pdbx_seq_one_letter_code
_entity_poly.pdbx_strand_id
1 'polypeptide(L)'
;MTGQDDFKPFTGPKLLFAGLVLALTNFMVVLDTTIANVSVPHISGGLGVSPTQGTWVVTSYSVAEAICVPLTGWLAGRFGRKRLMLWSIVGFTVVSGLCGIANSLGELVGFRLLQGIFGAALVPMSQAILLDINPPERHGPAMAVWGMGAILGPIIGPALGGWLTDDLSWRWVFYINLPIGLL
;
A
#
# COMPACT_ATOMS: atom_id res chain seq x y z
N MET A 1 -20.19 23.38 8.10
CA MET A 1 -21.35 22.64 7.54
C MET A 1 -20.76 21.59 6.65
N THR A 2 -20.72 20.40 7.17
CA THR A 2 -19.92 19.26 6.73
C THR A 2 -20.78 18.42 5.81
N GLY A 3 -20.37 18.30 4.54
CA GLY A 3 -20.92 17.27 3.66
C GLY A 3 -20.53 15.90 4.23
N GLN A 4 -21.36 15.35 5.10
CA GLN A 4 -21.46 13.91 5.25
C GLN A 4 -21.95 13.42 3.89
N ASP A 5 -21.01 12.91 3.08
CA ASP A 5 -21.41 12.03 1.99
C ASP A 5 -22.15 10.88 2.67
N ASP A 6 -23.49 10.89 2.56
CA ASP A 6 -24.37 9.81 3.01
C ASP A 6 -23.98 8.54 2.23
N PHE A 7 -22.97 7.84 2.73
CA PHE A 7 -22.68 6.49 2.28
C PHE A 7 -23.88 5.62 2.63
N LYS A 8 -24.81 5.48 1.69
CA LYS A 8 -25.85 4.46 1.81
C LYS A 8 -25.14 3.11 1.89
N PRO A 9 -25.44 2.29 2.89
CA PRO A 9 -24.80 0.98 3.02
C PRO A 9 -25.05 0.19 1.72
N PHE A 10 -23.96 -0.27 1.13
CA PHE A 10 -24.05 -1.14 -0.04
C PHE A 10 -24.68 -2.46 0.38
N THR A 11 -25.47 -3.07 -0.52
CA THR A 11 -26.09 -4.37 -0.28
C THR A 11 -25.73 -5.35 -1.39
N GLY A 12 -25.75 -6.64 -1.07
CA GLY A 12 -25.51 -7.70 -2.05
C GLY A 12 -24.09 -7.73 -2.62
N PRO A 13 -23.93 -8.10 -3.91
CA PRO A 13 -22.60 -8.32 -4.52
C PRO A 13 -21.72 -7.07 -4.56
N LYS A 14 -22.30 -5.87 -4.59
CA LYS A 14 -21.54 -4.61 -4.56
C LYS A 14 -20.79 -4.40 -3.25
N LEU A 15 -21.41 -4.78 -2.12
CA LEU A 15 -20.78 -4.72 -0.80
C LEU A 15 -19.60 -5.69 -0.71
N LEU A 16 -19.78 -6.92 -1.20
CA LEU A 16 -18.73 -7.92 -1.22
C LEU A 16 -17.55 -7.48 -2.08
N PHE A 17 -17.82 -6.96 -3.28
CA PHE A 17 -16.78 -6.46 -4.18
C PHE A 17 -16.01 -5.29 -3.56
N ALA A 18 -16.70 -4.30 -2.98
CA ALA A 18 -16.05 -3.18 -2.31
C ALA A 18 -15.18 -3.65 -1.12
N GLY A 19 -15.69 -4.59 -0.32
CA GLY A 19 -14.92 -5.17 0.78
C GLY A 19 -13.65 -5.89 0.31
N LEU A 20 -13.73 -6.65 -0.78
CA LEU A 20 -12.57 -7.33 -1.37
C LEU A 20 -11.53 -6.34 -1.91
N VAL A 21 -11.96 -5.26 -2.60
CA VAL A 21 -11.04 -4.22 -3.09
C VAL A 21 -10.32 -3.54 -1.93
N LEU A 22 -11.03 -3.22 -0.84
CA LEU A 22 -10.43 -2.63 0.35
C LEU A 22 -9.45 -3.58 1.06
N ALA A 23 -9.78 -4.87 1.14
CA ALA A 23 -8.88 -5.90 1.66
C ALA A 23 -7.64 -6.06 0.76
N LEU A 24 -7.82 -6.03 -0.56
CA LEU A 24 -6.72 -6.08 -1.53
C LEU A 24 -5.80 -4.86 -1.42
N THR A 25 -6.36 -3.69 -1.17
CA THR A 25 -5.55 -2.48 -0.92
C THR A 25 -4.67 -2.63 0.32
N ASN A 26 -5.23 -3.16 1.42
CA ASN A 26 -4.46 -3.47 2.62
C ASN A 26 -3.37 -4.51 2.34
N PHE A 27 -3.72 -5.60 1.65
CA PHE A 27 -2.78 -6.63 1.24
C PHE A 27 -1.64 -6.06 0.39
N MET A 28 -1.94 -5.18 -0.59
CA MET A 28 -0.94 -4.55 -1.45
C MET A 28 0.10 -3.77 -0.64
N VAL A 29 -0.31 -2.95 0.32
CA VAL A 29 0.61 -2.15 1.16
C VAL A 29 1.51 -3.06 2.00
N VAL A 30 0.91 -4.08 2.64
CA VAL A 30 1.66 -5.02 3.49
C VAL A 30 2.59 -5.88 2.64
N LEU A 31 2.15 -6.30 1.47
CA LEU A 31 2.96 -7.07 0.53
C LEU A 31 4.16 -6.24 0.03
N ASP A 32 3.94 -4.98 -0.40
CA ASP A 32 5.00 -4.08 -0.86
C ASP A 32 6.11 -3.91 0.19
N THR A 33 5.74 -3.64 1.44
CA THR A 33 6.72 -3.48 2.52
C THR A 33 7.47 -4.77 2.81
N THR A 34 6.79 -5.91 2.79
CA THR A 34 7.39 -7.22 3.09
C THR A 34 8.33 -7.67 1.97
N ILE A 35 7.91 -7.56 0.71
CA ILE A 35 8.75 -7.92 -0.44
C ILE A 35 9.98 -7.00 -0.51
N ALA A 36 9.80 -5.68 -0.32
CA ALA A 36 10.90 -4.73 -0.35
C ALA A 36 11.97 -5.06 0.73
N ASN A 37 11.55 -5.43 1.94
CA ASN A 37 12.45 -5.84 3.02
C ASN A 37 13.33 -7.03 2.64
N VAL A 38 12.74 -8.08 2.10
CA VAL A 38 13.46 -9.29 1.69
C VAL A 38 14.40 -9.02 0.50
N SER A 39 14.02 -8.07 -0.35
CA SER A 39 14.75 -7.76 -1.58
C SER A 39 15.91 -6.79 -1.40
N VAL A 40 16.15 -6.23 -0.20
CA VAL A 40 17.24 -5.27 0.07
C VAL A 40 18.61 -5.75 -0.42
N PRO A 41 19.03 -7.01 -0.19
CA PRO A 41 20.34 -7.48 -0.69
C PRO A 41 20.43 -7.43 -2.22
N HIS A 42 19.39 -7.85 -2.93
CA HIS A 42 19.36 -7.83 -4.40
C HIS A 42 19.32 -6.40 -4.96
N ILE A 43 18.56 -5.51 -4.32
CA ILE A 43 18.50 -4.08 -4.67
C ILE A 43 19.89 -3.45 -4.49
N SER A 44 20.56 -3.73 -3.35
CA SER A 44 21.89 -3.21 -3.06
C SER A 44 22.91 -3.69 -4.07
N GLY A 45 22.91 -4.99 -4.39
CA GLY A 45 23.78 -5.58 -5.41
C GLY A 45 23.51 -5.00 -6.80
N GLY A 46 22.23 -4.88 -7.18
CA GLY A 46 21.83 -4.33 -8.48
C GLY A 46 22.15 -2.84 -8.68
N LEU A 47 22.23 -2.07 -7.59
CA LEU A 47 22.60 -0.66 -7.63
C LEU A 47 24.08 -0.41 -7.28
N GLY A 48 24.87 -1.46 -6.99
CA GLY A 48 26.27 -1.34 -6.66
C GLY A 48 26.56 -0.59 -5.35
N VAL A 49 25.66 -0.70 -4.36
CA VAL A 49 25.75 -0.04 -3.06
C VAL A 49 25.92 -1.05 -1.92
N SER A 50 26.37 -0.61 -0.76
CA SER A 50 26.46 -1.49 0.40
C SER A 50 25.10 -1.91 0.92
N PRO A 51 24.97 -3.10 1.56
CA PRO A 51 23.70 -3.53 2.18
C PRO A 51 23.15 -2.51 3.20
N THR A 52 24.02 -1.86 3.95
CA THR A 52 23.65 -0.80 4.91
C THR A 52 23.01 0.41 4.19
N GLN A 53 23.52 0.77 3.02
CA GLN A 53 22.91 1.82 2.20
C GLN A 53 21.58 1.37 1.62
N GLY A 54 21.47 0.11 1.21
CA GLY A 54 20.22 -0.44 0.69
C GLY A 54 19.05 -0.43 1.68
N THR A 55 19.31 -0.45 3.00
CA THR A 55 18.25 -0.34 4.00
C THR A 55 17.48 0.98 3.94
N TRP A 56 18.07 2.03 3.36
CA TRP A 56 17.38 3.30 3.15
C TRP A 56 16.13 3.18 2.28
N VAL A 57 16.08 2.19 1.38
CA VAL A 57 14.91 1.91 0.55
C VAL A 57 13.67 1.60 1.39
N VAL A 58 13.84 0.85 2.47
CA VAL A 58 12.75 0.50 3.40
C VAL A 58 12.54 1.62 4.41
N THR A 59 13.62 2.15 4.97
CA THR A 59 13.55 3.19 6.01
C THR A 59 12.87 4.45 5.50
N SER A 60 13.20 4.91 4.29
CA SER A 60 12.61 6.12 3.71
C SER A 60 11.09 6.01 3.56
N TYR A 61 10.60 4.87 3.07
CA TYR A 61 9.16 4.58 3.00
C TYR A 61 8.51 4.66 4.38
N SER A 62 9.05 3.92 5.35
CA SER A 62 8.48 3.83 6.70
C SER A 62 8.48 5.17 7.43
N VAL A 63 9.54 5.99 7.27
CA VAL A 63 9.61 7.33 7.86
C VAL A 63 8.55 8.25 7.25
N ALA A 64 8.42 8.26 5.92
CA ALA A 64 7.42 9.07 5.24
C ALA A 64 5.99 8.65 5.64
N GLU A 65 5.73 7.35 5.68
CA GLU A 65 4.46 6.79 6.13
C GLU A 65 4.14 7.21 7.57
N ALA A 66 5.07 7.02 8.50
CA ALA A 66 4.89 7.36 9.91
C ALA A 66 4.59 8.85 10.14
N ILE A 67 5.22 9.74 9.36
CA ILE A 67 4.96 11.19 9.44
C ILE A 67 3.58 11.52 8.86
N CYS A 68 3.16 10.86 7.79
CA CYS A 68 1.93 11.20 7.07
C CYS A 68 0.67 10.53 7.66
N VAL A 69 0.77 9.37 8.32
CA VAL A 69 -0.38 8.67 8.92
C VAL A 69 -1.23 9.58 9.82
N PRO A 70 -0.67 10.36 10.76
CA PRO A 70 -1.47 11.26 11.60
C PRO A 70 -2.22 12.34 10.82
N LEU A 71 -1.72 12.74 9.65
CA LEU A 71 -2.33 13.76 8.80
C LEU A 71 -3.54 13.23 8.00
N THR A 72 -3.67 11.92 7.86
CA THR A 72 -4.70 11.30 7.01
C THR A 72 -6.12 11.62 7.48
N GLY A 73 -6.35 11.70 8.80
CA GLY A 73 -7.64 12.09 9.35
C GLY A 73 -8.05 13.51 8.98
N TRP A 74 -7.12 14.46 9.09
CA TRP A 74 -7.34 15.84 8.70
C TRP A 74 -7.56 15.98 7.17
N LEU A 75 -6.76 15.30 6.37
CA LEU A 75 -6.90 15.26 4.91
C LEU A 75 -8.26 14.67 4.49
N ALA A 76 -8.68 13.58 5.14
CA ALA A 76 -9.98 12.96 4.90
C ALA A 76 -11.15 13.90 5.24
N GLY A 77 -11.04 14.67 6.33
CA GLY A 77 -12.02 15.69 6.68
C GLY A 77 -12.10 16.84 5.67
N ARG A 78 -10.98 17.21 5.03
CA ARG A 78 -10.91 18.33 4.09
C ARG A 78 -11.30 17.95 2.65
N PHE A 79 -10.83 16.80 2.17
CA PHE A 79 -10.98 16.37 0.76
C PHE A 79 -12.01 15.26 0.57
N GLY A 80 -12.47 14.65 1.66
CA GLY A 80 -13.35 13.49 1.66
C GLY A 80 -12.58 12.17 1.56
N ARG A 81 -13.08 11.15 2.27
CA ARG A 81 -12.42 9.81 2.37
C ARG A 81 -12.23 9.15 1.00
N LYS A 82 -13.25 9.18 0.14
CA LYS A 82 -13.21 8.55 -1.18
C LYS A 82 -12.14 9.17 -2.09
N ARG A 83 -12.08 10.51 -2.14
CA ARG A 83 -11.09 11.21 -2.99
C ARG A 83 -9.67 10.97 -2.49
N LEU A 84 -9.47 11.07 -1.18
CA LEU A 84 -8.16 10.78 -0.56
C LEU A 84 -7.72 9.36 -0.88
N MET A 85 -8.60 8.37 -0.72
CA MET A 85 -8.31 6.97 -1.03
C MET A 85 -7.89 6.78 -2.50
N LEU A 86 -8.64 7.35 -3.44
CA LEU A 86 -8.34 7.25 -4.88
C LEU A 86 -7.00 7.92 -5.22
N TRP A 87 -6.72 9.12 -4.71
CA TRP A 87 -5.44 9.79 -4.92
C TRP A 87 -4.28 8.98 -4.34
N SER A 88 -4.49 8.37 -3.18
CA SER A 88 -3.49 7.53 -2.53
C SER A 88 -3.19 6.26 -3.34
N ILE A 89 -4.22 5.57 -3.83
CA ILE A 89 -4.02 4.37 -4.69
C ILE A 89 -3.29 4.75 -5.97
N VAL A 90 -3.76 5.77 -6.68
CA VAL A 90 -3.14 6.21 -7.94
C VAL A 90 -1.71 6.67 -7.71
N GLY A 91 -1.48 7.52 -6.71
CA GLY A 91 -0.15 8.00 -6.37
C GLY A 91 0.79 6.88 -5.97
N PHE A 92 0.36 5.97 -5.09
CA PHE A 92 1.14 4.80 -4.68
C PHE A 92 1.51 3.92 -5.89
N THR A 93 0.55 3.63 -6.76
CA THR A 93 0.75 2.78 -7.94
C THR A 93 1.72 3.42 -8.94
N VAL A 94 1.53 4.70 -9.27
CA VAL A 94 2.42 5.43 -10.19
C VAL A 94 3.83 5.49 -9.63
N VAL A 95 3.98 5.87 -8.35
CA VAL A 95 5.30 5.97 -7.71
C VAL A 95 5.96 4.60 -7.57
N SER A 96 5.19 3.52 -7.36
CA SER A 96 5.70 2.16 -7.39
C SER A 96 6.32 1.83 -8.76
N GLY A 97 5.66 2.21 -9.85
CA GLY A 97 6.24 2.09 -11.20
C GLY A 97 7.55 2.87 -11.35
N LEU A 98 7.64 4.09 -10.78
CA LEU A 98 8.87 4.89 -10.77
C LEU A 98 10.00 4.22 -9.96
N CYS A 99 9.68 3.57 -8.82
CA CYS A 99 10.66 2.77 -8.09
C CYS A 99 11.27 1.67 -8.97
N GLY A 100 10.46 1.02 -9.80
CA GLY A 100 10.93 -0.04 -10.71
C GLY A 100 11.87 0.44 -11.80
N ILE A 101 11.82 1.71 -12.22
CA ILE A 101 12.73 2.28 -13.24
C ILE A 101 13.91 3.04 -12.65
N ALA A 102 14.04 3.13 -11.34
CA ALA A 102 15.15 3.83 -10.68
C ALA A 102 16.52 3.25 -11.08
N ASN A 103 17.49 4.11 -11.32
CA ASN A 103 18.85 3.74 -11.73
C ASN A 103 19.92 4.08 -10.68
N SER A 104 19.52 4.74 -9.60
CA SER A 104 20.39 5.06 -8.48
C SER A 104 19.67 4.88 -7.15
N LEU A 105 20.45 4.69 -6.07
CA LEU A 105 19.88 4.61 -4.73
C LEU A 105 19.15 5.91 -4.35
N GLY A 106 19.70 7.06 -4.73
CA GLY A 106 19.08 8.36 -4.44
C GLY A 106 17.70 8.52 -5.09
N GLU A 107 17.56 8.12 -6.36
CA GLU A 107 16.26 8.10 -7.03
C GLU A 107 15.28 7.15 -6.35
N LEU A 108 15.72 5.93 -6.06
CA LEU A 108 14.87 4.93 -5.42
C LEU A 108 14.40 5.38 -4.03
N VAL A 109 15.29 5.93 -3.22
CA VAL A 109 14.97 6.49 -1.88
C VAL A 109 13.97 7.65 -2.01
N GLY A 110 14.17 8.55 -2.98
CA GLY A 110 13.23 9.64 -3.25
C GLY A 110 11.84 9.15 -3.65
N PHE A 111 11.77 8.15 -4.53
CA PHE A 111 10.49 7.54 -4.91
C PHE A 111 9.85 6.78 -3.74
N ARG A 112 10.63 6.09 -2.91
CA ARG A 112 10.11 5.41 -1.70
C ARG A 112 9.55 6.40 -0.66
N LEU A 113 10.16 7.58 -0.49
CA LEU A 113 9.59 8.66 0.31
C LEU A 113 8.20 9.07 -0.22
N LEU A 114 8.11 9.33 -1.53
CA LEU A 114 6.83 9.69 -2.16
C LEU A 114 5.79 8.55 -2.04
N GLN A 115 6.21 7.31 -2.22
CA GLN A 115 5.34 6.14 -2.07
C GLN A 115 4.82 6.00 -0.63
N GLY A 116 5.66 6.27 0.38
CA GLY A 116 5.25 6.30 1.80
C GLY A 116 4.21 7.39 2.09
N ILE A 117 4.34 8.58 1.48
CA ILE A 117 3.35 9.65 1.60
C ILE A 117 1.98 9.21 1.09
N PHE A 118 1.92 8.61 -0.11
CA PHE A 118 0.67 8.11 -0.66
C PHE A 118 0.17 6.84 0.07
N GLY A 119 1.08 5.98 0.51
CA GLY A 119 0.78 4.75 1.25
C GLY A 119 0.13 5.00 2.61
N ALA A 120 0.52 6.08 3.27
CA ALA A 120 0.08 6.42 4.63
C ALA A 120 -1.44 6.45 4.82
N ALA A 121 -2.20 6.83 3.80
CA ALA A 121 -3.65 6.90 3.88
C ALA A 121 -4.35 5.57 3.52
N LEU A 122 -3.68 4.64 2.84
CA LEU A 122 -4.32 3.45 2.28
C LEU A 122 -4.90 2.53 3.36
N VAL A 123 -4.13 2.21 4.37
CA VAL A 123 -4.57 1.32 5.47
C VAL A 123 -5.69 1.96 6.29
N PRO A 124 -5.53 3.16 6.89
CA PRO A 124 -6.57 3.75 7.71
C PRO A 124 -7.83 4.12 6.92
N MET A 125 -7.70 4.56 5.66
CA MET A 125 -8.87 4.88 4.84
C MET A 125 -9.62 3.64 4.37
N SER A 126 -8.91 2.57 4.00
CA SER A 126 -9.57 1.31 3.64
C SER A 126 -10.38 0.74 4.80
N GLN A 127 -9.84 0.79 6.01
CA GLN A 127 -10.53 0.36 7.22
C GLN A 127 -11.75 1.24 7.52
N ALA A 128 -11.59 2.56 7.48
CA ALA A 128 -12.69 3.50 7.74
C ALA A 128 -13.83 3.34 6.74
N ILE A 129 -13.52 3.26 5.44
CA ILE A 129 -14.52 3.06 4.39
C ILE A 129 -15.21 1.70 4.54
N LEU A 130 -14.45 0.65 4.90
CA LEU A 130 -15.02 -0.68 5.13
C LEU A 130 -16.10 -0.66 6.24
N LEU A 131 -15.82 0.04 7.33
CA LEU A 131 -16.78 0.19 8.43
C LEU A 131 -17.98 1.05 8.04
N ASP A 132 -17.76 2.12 7.26
CA ASP A 132 -18.84 3.01 6.80
C ASP A 132 -19.84 2.30 5.86
N ILE A 133 -19.36 1.40 5.00
CA ILE A 133 -20.23 0.70 4.02
C ILE A 133 -20.92 -0.54 4.61
N ASN A 134 -20.47 -1.05 5.75
CA ASN A 134 -21.04 -2.21 6.42
C ASN A 134 -21.91 -1.80 7.60
N PRO A 135 -23.07 -2.47 7.83
CA PRO A 135 -23.84 -2.25 9.04
C PRO A 135 -23.06 -2.77 10.27
N PRO A 136 -23.31 -2.20 11.47
CA PRO A 136 -22.56 -2.51 12.70
C PRO A 136 -22.47 -4.01 13.02
N GLU A 137 -23.54 -4.76 12.73
CA GLU A 137 -23.63 -6.22 12.99
C GLU A 137 -22.63 -7.02 12.11
N ARG A 138 -22.17 -6.44 10.99
CA ARG A 138 -21.23 -7.05 10.05
C ARG A 138 -19.81 -6.53 10.15
N HIS A 139 -19.52 -5.60 11.06
CA HIS A 139 -18.18 -5.06 11.24
C HIS A 139 -17.15 -6.15 11.56
N GLY A 140 -17.48 -7.10 12.45
CA GLY A 140 -16.58 -8.21 12.79
C GLY A 140 -16.17 -9.06 11.59
N PRO A 141 -17.10 -9.67 10.85
CA PRO A 141 -16.79 -10.43 9.64
C PRO A 141 -16.07 -9.61 8.56
N ALA A 142 -16.47 -8.35 8.35
CA ALA A 142 -15.83 -7.48 7.36
C ALA A 142 -14.37 -7.21 7.73
N MET A 143 -14.11 -6.88 8.99
CA MET A 143 -12.74 -6.68 9.51
C MET A 143 -11.90 -7.96 9.47
N ALA A 144 -12.50 -9.12 9.66
CA ALA A 144 -11.79 -10.39 9.54
C ALA A 144 -11.28 -10.60 8.09
N VAL A 145 -12.12 -10.36 7.08
CA VAL A 145 -11.72 -10.45 5.67
C VAL A 145 -10.64 -9.42 5.33
N TRP A 146 -10.80 -8.17 5.78
CA TRP A 146 -9.82 -7.12 5.57
C TRP A 146 -8.48 -7.43 6.26
N GLY A 147 -8.52 -7.97 7.48
CA GLY A 147 -7.34 -8.36 8.25
C GLY A 147 -6.57 -9.54 7.64
N MET A 148 -7.22 -10.40 6.84
CA MET A 148 -6.51 -11.46 6.10
C MET A 148 -5.43 -10.87 5.18
N GLY A 149 -5.63 -9.69 4.61
CA GLY A 149 -4.61 -9.01 3.82
C GLY A 149 -3.33 -8.73 4.61
N ALA A 150 -3.48 -8.30 5.87
CA ALA A 150 -2.34 -8.05 6.76
C ALA A 150 -1.60 -9.34 7.17
N ILE A 151 -2.29 -10.48 7.21
CA ILE A 151 -1.69 -11.78 7.56
C ILE A 151 -1.02 -12.42 6.34
N LEU A 152 -1.68 -12.38 5.18
CA LEU A 152 -1.19 -13.00 3.96
C LEU A 152 0.06 -12.30 3.38
N GLY A 153 0.18 -10.99 3.55
CA GLY A 153 1.33 -10.23 3.08
C GLY A 153 2.66 -10.78 3.60
N PRO A 154 2.87 -10.88 4.92
CA PRO A 154 4.08 -11.44 5.51
C PRO A 154 4.32 -12.93 5.20
N ILE A 155 3.29 -13.70 4.93
CA ILE A 155 3.41 -15.12 4.57
C ILE A 155 3.86 -15.29 3.12
N ILE A 156 3.22 -14.56 2.20
CA ILE A 156 3.47 -14.68 0.76
C ILE A 156 4.67 -13.83 0.34
N GLY A 157 4.87 -12.69 0.99
CA GLY A 157 5.87 -11.69 0.62
C GLY A 157 7.29 -12.24 0.47
N PRO A 158 7.84 -12.98 1.45
CA PRO A 158 9.18 -13.52 1.34
C PRO A 158 9.35 -14.50 0.18
N ALA A 159 8.38 -15.40 -0.04
CA ALA A 159 8.41 -16.35 -1.15
C ALA A 159 8.31 -15.66 -2.51
N LEU A 160 7.38 -14.71 -2.66
CA LEU A 160 7.25 -13.90 -3.88
C LEU A 160 8.47 -13.01 -4.10
N GLY A 161 8.96 -12.35 -3.05
CA GLY A 161 10.12 -11.46 -3.13
C GLY A 161 11.38 -12.22 -3.56
N GLY A 162 11.64 -13.38 -2.97
CA GLY A 162 12.73 -14.25 -3.38
C GLY A 162 12.59 -14.65 -4.85
N TRP A 163 11.46 -15.23 -5.23
CA TRP A 163 11.23 -15.65 -6.61
C TRP A 163 11.38 -14.49 -7.64
N LEU A 164 10.80 -13.32 -7.35
CA LEU A 164 10.89 -12.17 -8.25
C LEU A 164 12.33 -11.66 -8.41
N THR A 165 13.12 -11.68 -7.32
CA THR A 165 14.49 -11.17 -7.34
C THR A 165 15.49 -12.17 -7.92
N ASP A 166 15.27 -13.48 -7.71
CA ASP A 166 16.17 -14.52 -8.18
C ASP A 166 15.96 -14.85 -9.67
N ASP A 167 14.69 -15.00 -10.11
CA ASP A 167 14.35 -15.44 -11.45
C ASP A 167 14.16 -14.30 -12.46
N LEU A 168 13.80 -13.08 -11.99
CA LEU A 168 13.52 -11.94 -12.86
C LEU A 168 14.47 -10.77 -12.58
N SER A 169 14.10 -9.90 -11.67
CA SER A 169 14.88 -8.73 -11.25
C SER A 169 14.25 -8.11 -10.02
N TRP A 170 15.05 -7.49 -9.13
CA TRP A 170 14.56 -6.72 -8.00
C TRP A 170 13.53 -5.62 -8.38
N ARG A 171 13.53 -5.16 -9.62
CA ARG A 171 12.59 -4.14 -10.13
C ARG A 171 11.14 -4.64 -10.12
N TRP A 172 10.90 -5.93 -10.29
CA TRP A 172 9.58 -6.54 -10.27
C TRP A 172 8.91 -6.50 -8.91
N VAL A 173 9.70 -6.34 -7.84
CA VAL A 173 9.20 -6.09 -6.49
C VAL A 173 8.26 -4.87 -6.45
N PHE A 174 8.51 -3.87 -7.27
CA PHE A 174 7.71 -2.66 -7.37
C PHE A 174 6.62 -2.76 -8.44
N TYR A 175 6.91 -3.44 -9.55
CA TYR A 175 5.93 -3.60 -10.63
C TYR A 175 4.73 -4.46 -10.25
N ILE A 176 4.84 -5.35 -9.27
CA ILE A 176 3.73 -6.19 -8.79
C ILE A 176 2.56 -5.35 -8.24
N ASN A 177 2.83 -4.14 -7.79
CA ASN A 177 1.81 -3.23 -7.30
C ASN A 177 0.94 -2.61 -8.41
N LEU A 178 1.44 -2.56 -9.66
CA LEU A 178 0.72 -1.96 -10.78
C LEU A 178 -0.59 -2.67 -11.09
N PRO A 179 -0.60 -4.00 -11.34
CA PRO A 179 -1.86 -4.69 -11.61
C PRO A 179 -2.84 -4.63 -10.42
N ILE A 180 -2.33 -4.66 -9.18
CA ILE A 180 -3.17 -4.60 -7.98
C ILE A 180 -3.80 -3.22 -7.82
N GLY A 181 -3.03 -2.15 -8.06
CA GLY A 181 -3.50 -0.78 -7.92
C GLY A 181 -4.41 -0.30 -9.08
N LEU A 182 -4.46 -1.05 -10.20
CA LEU A 182 -5.35 -0.77 -11.32
C LEU A 182 -6.73 -1.45 -11.20
N LEU A 183 -6.90 -2.41 -10.28
CA LEU A 183 -8.17 -3.07 -9.96
C LEU A 183 -9.05 -2.21 -9.06
#